data_f76cd03f89fcb61657b4e6d3b201484f
#
_entry.id   f76cd03f89fcb61657b4e6d3b201484f
#
_cell.length_a   1.000
_cell.length_b   1.000
_cell.length_c   1.000
_cell.angle_alpha   90.00
_cell.angle_beta   90.00
_cell.angle_gamma   90.00
#
_symmetry.space_group_name_H-M   'P 1'
#
loop_
_entity.id
_entity.type
_entity.pdbx_description
1 polymer ?
#
loop_
_entity_poly.entity_id
_entity_poly.type
_entity_poly.pdbx_seq_one_letter_code
_entity_poly.pdbx_strand_id
1 'polypeptide(L)'
;MNRGNVGGGLIVGGGRGKTTQMASFLCEGGQIVPTDQPPCPVRTRPAIVYRDCLSRGTVQKADPLDVQRDIEELHKAFKSADDNVITDILSRRTNDQRQVIAKAYQEKYNTNLHEELKVDLSEQYRKAVSGLLEDPFIFLAKHVRHTLKSSALTHKDVALLEILYPLEPQEVDAIVQAYREEYDHNLEEEIEKEMSGVFKGILVRLVTGKRSTHRKVDVPQRNKDLEYLRNNTEERLQSADDNVIFRFLVLLKSVYNRTGFYADQLHMAIKDISSGSEDRLMRIVISRSEIDLENIKDFFQSAYSHTLTDFVYDDTSGDYRNLLLRLVGM
;
A
#
# COMPACT_ATOMS: atom_id res chain seq x y z
N MET A 1 -2.12 -53.25 -37.82
CA MET A 1 -1.13 -52.33 -38.44
C MET A 1 -1.70 -50.95 -38.52
N ASN A 2 -1.03 -50.04 -37.90
CA ASN A 2 -0.97 -48.58 -38.13
C ASN A 2 -2.19 -47.68 -37.94
N ARG A 3 -2.14 -46.95 -36.84
CA ARG A 3 -1.83 -45.50 -36.74
C ARG A 3 -2.90 -44.55 -37.36
N GLY A 4 -3.48 -43.76 -36.52
CA GLY A 4 -4.19 -42.55 -36.87
C GLY A 4 -4.22 -41.59 -35.71
N ASN A 5 -3.24 -40.71 -35.71
CA ASN A 5 -3.11 -39.55 -34.86
C ASN A 5 -3.99 -38.43 -35.46
N VAL A 6 -4.88 -37.81 -34.70
CA VAL A 6 -5.57 -36.59 -35.12
C VAL A 6 -5.42 -35.57 -34.03
N GLY A 7 -4.48 -34.67 -34.22
CA GLY A 7 -4.41 -33.41 -33.53
C GLY A 7 -5.39 -32.40 -34.15
N GLY A 8 -6.37 -31.97 -33.38
CA GLY A 8 -7.23 -30.88 -33.73
C GLY A 8 -6.71 -29.58 -33.12
N GLY A 9 -5.95 -28.81 -33.90
CA GLY A 9 -5.55 -27.45 -33.51
C GLY A 9 -6.69 -26.48 -33.70
N LEU A 10 -7.13 -25.85 -32.64
CA LEU A 10 -8.01 -24.70 -32.72
C LEU A 10 -7.16 -23.46 -32.94
N ILE A 11 -7.24 -22.89 -34.12
CA ILE A 11 -6.67 -21.57 -34.42
C ILE A 11 -7.66 -20.54 -33.92
N VAL A 12 -7.34 -19.86 -32.83
CA VAL A 12 -8.05 -18.65 -32.41
C VAL A 12 -7.25 -17.44 -32.89
N GLY A 13 -7.91 -16.68 -33.75
CA GLY A 13 -7.35 -15.49 -34.40
C GLY A 13 -6.98 -14.39 -33.44
N GLY A 14 -5.98 -13.61 -33.86
CA GLY A 14 -5.23 -12.64 -33.08
C GLY A 14 -6.02 -11.51 -32.44
N GLY A 15 -5.71 -11.34 -31.16
CA GLY A 15 -5.81 -10.09 -30.41
C GLY A 15 -4.54 -9.97 -29.61
N ARG A 16 -3.48 -9.45 -30.24
CA ARG A 16 -2.21 -9.18 -29.56
C ARG A 16 -2.39 -8.01 -28.62
N GLY A 17 -2.20 -8.20 -27.32
CA GLY A 17 -1.96 -7.13 -26.38
C GLY A 17 -2.47 -7.32 -24.96
N LYS A 18 -3.44 -8.20 -24.71
CA LYS A 18 -4.07 -8.31 -23.37
C LYS A 18 -3.85 -9.65 -22.65
N THR A 19 -3.35 -10.66 -23.32
CA THR A 19 -3.23 -12.03 -22.78
C THR A 19 -1.94 -12.28 -21.99
N THR A 20 -0.91 -11.49 -22.19
CA THR A 20 0.38 -11.70 -21.52
C THR A 20 0.37 -11.28 -20.05
N GLN A 21 -0.53 -10.36 -19.64
CA GLN A 21 -0.67 -9.95 -18.24
C GLN A 21 -1.46 -10.95 -17.39
N MET A 22 -2.40 -11.70 -17.98
CA MET A 22 -3.15 -12.72 -17.23
C MET A 22 -2.32 -13.98 -16.92
N ALA A 23 -1.34 -14.32 -17.74
CA ALA A 23 -0.52 -15.53 -17.55
C ALA A 23 0.40 -15.45 -16.31
N SER A 24 0.80 -14.24 -15.88
CA SER A 24 1.63 -14.06 -14.69
C SER A 24 0.87 -14.26 -13.38
N PHE A 25 -0.46 -14.28 -13.41
CA PHE A 25 -1.30 -14.48 -12.23
C PHE A 25 -1.54 -15.97 -11.88
N LEU A 26 -1.26 -16.89 -12.80
CA LEU A 26 -1.61 -18.31 -12.66
C LEU A 26 -0.39 -19.25 -12.59
N CYS A 27 0.81 -18.76 -12.73
CA CYS A 27 2.01 -19.61 -12.68
C CYS A 27 2.78 -19.35 -11.38
N GLU A 28 2.51 -20.16 -10.37
CA GLU A 28 3.47 -21.00 -9.68
C GLU A 28 2.78 -21.78 -8.58
N GLY A 29 3.05 -23.07 -8.54
CA GLY A 29 2.39 -24.06 -7.71
C GLY A 29 2.36 -23.71 -6.23
N GLY A 30 1.25 -23.12 -5.82
CA GLY A 30 0.96 -22.82 -4.43
C GLY A 30 0.69 -24.10 -3.65
N GLN A 31 1.71 -24.73 -3.09
CA GLN A 31 1.50 -25.56 -1.93
C GLN A 31 0.99 -24.66 -0.81
N ILE A 32 -0.24 -24.89 -0.38
CA ILE A 32 -0.78 -24.30 0.85
C ILE A 32 0.03 -24.87 2.01
N VAL A 33 1.00 -24.10 2.50
CA VAL A 33 1.74 -24.48 3.71
C VAL A 33 0.82 -24.27 4.88
N PRO A 34 0.54 -25.32 5.70
CA PRO A 34 -0.21 -25.15 6.94
C PRO A 34 0.56 -24.23 7.87
N THR A 35 -0.05 -23.14 8.31
CA THR A 35 0.55 -22.22 9.27
C THR A 35 0.41 -22.75 10.69
N ASP A 36 1.22 -23.72 11.07
CA ASP A 36 1.44 -24.15 12.45
C ASP A 36 2.58 -23.36 13.14
N GLN A 37 2.90 -22.17 12.64
CA GLN A 37 3.89 -21.32 13.27
C GLN A 37 3.27 -20.53 14.45
N PRO A 38 4.01 -20.39 15.56
CA PRO A 38 3.54 -19.63 16.72
C PRO A 38 3.30 -18.17 16.34
N PRO A 39 2.26 -17.51 16.92
CA PRO A 39 1.97 -16.12 16.61
C PRO A 39 3.14 -15.23 17.00
N CYS A 40 3.51 -14.30 16.10
CA CYS A 40 4.49 -13.28 16.39
C CYS A 40 4.13 -12.47 17.63
N PRO A 41 5.11 -12.05 18.44
CA PRO A 41 4.86 -11.31 19.67
C PRO A 41 4.13 -10.00 19.38
N VAL A 42 2.97 -9.82 20.01
CA VAL A 42 2.10 -8.65 19.89
C VAL A 42 2.71 -7.49 20.69
N ARG A 43 3.03 -6.38 20.04
CA ARG A 43 3.36 -5.12 20.73
C ARG A 43 2.08 -4.44 21.24
N THR A 44 2.16 -3.76 22.40
CA THR A 44 1.05 -3.21 23.17
C THR A 44 0.46 -1.86 22.68
N ARG A 45 0.79 -1.40 21.49
CA ARG A 45 0.03 -0.38 20.74
C ARG A 45 -0.72 -1.07 19.60
N PRO A 46 -1.75 -0.46 18.97
CA PRO A 46 -2.25 -0.96 17.69
C PRO A 46 -1.12 -0.81 16.68
N ALA A 47 -0.15 -1.69 16.81
CA ALA A 47 0.97 -1.80 15.91
C ALA A 47 0.44 -2.48 14.66
N ILE A 48 0.83 -1.98 13.54
CA ILE A 48 0.70 -2.65 12.25
C ILE A 48 0.97 -4.15 12.46
N VAL A 49 -0.09 -4.95 12.34
CA VAL A 49 -0.01 -6.40 12.62
C VAL A 49 0.72 -7.05 11.46
N TYR A 50 1.96 -7.45 11.68
CA TYR A 50 2.72 -8.22 10.70
C TYR A 50 2.05 -9.58 10.50
N ARG A 51 1.58 -9.87 9.30
CA ARG A 51 1.07 -11.19 8.92
C ARG A 51 2.18 -12.23 8.84
N ASP A 52 3.41 -11.77 8.66
CA ASP A 52 4.56 -12.63 8.42
C ASP A 52 5.69 -12.29 9.40
N CYS A 53 6.17 -13.28 10.13
CA CYS A 53 7.34 -13.12 11.01
C CYS A 53 8.64 -12.83 10.25
N LEU A 54 8.59 -12.94 8.91
CA LEU A 54 9.69 -12.66 8.00
C LEU A 54 9.58 -11.29 7.33
N SER A 55 8.63 -10.45 7.75
CA SER A 55 8.48 -9.09 7.21
C SER A 55 9.71 -8.24 7.52
N ARG A 56 10.30 -7.66 6.46
CA ARG A 56 11.49 -6.82 6.54
C ARG A 56 11.23 -5.45 5.95
N GLY A 57 11.24 -4.42 6.80
CA GLY A 57 11.25 -3.03 6.36
C GLY A 57 12.64 -2.59 5.90
N THR A 58 12.70 -1.61 5.03
CA THR A 58 13.94 -0.94 4.60
C THR A 58 14.43 0.07 5.62
N VAL A 59 13.50 0.69 6.38
CA VAL A 59 13.82 1.62 7.46
C VAL A 59 13.80 0.87 8.80
N GLN A 60 14.92 0.93 9.50
CA GLN A 60 15.11 0.25 10.77
C GLN A 60 15.20 1.27 11.90
N LYS A 61 14.85 0.83 13.11
CA LYS A 61 14.98 1.65 14.33
C LYS A 61 16.43 2.01 14.57
N ALA A 62 16.74 3.31 14.69
CA ALA A 62 18.05 3.78 15.09
C ALA A 62 18.29 3.46 16.59
N ASP A 63 19.44 2.87 16.89
CA ASP A 63 19.86 2.55 18.26
C ASP A 63 21.37 2.74 18.41
N PRO A 64 21.84 3.69 19.22
CA PRO A 64 21.04 4.63 20.03
C PRO A 64 20.36 5.73 19.19
N LEU A 65 19.23 6.26 19.68
CA LEU A 65 18.58 7.44 19.14
C LEU A 65 19.08 8.68 19.88
N ASP A 66 19.72 9.59 19.16
CA ASP A 66 20.15 10.90 19.69
C ASP A 66 19.15 11.99 19.25
N VAL A 67 18.08 12.13 20.03
CA VAL A 67 17.00 13.10 19.76
C VAL A 67 17.52 14.53 19.76
N GLN A 68 18.46 14.85 20.70
CA GLN A 68 18.97 16.21 20.85
C GLN A 68 19.76 16.63 19.60
N ARG A 69 20.58 15.75 19.08
CA ARG A 69 21.32 15.96 17.84
C ARG A 69 20.39 16.11 16.66
N ASP A 70 19.42 15.20 16.52
CA ASP A 70 18.48 15.21 15.39
C ASP A 70 17.69 16.53 15.31
N ILE A 71 17.16 17.05 16.46
CA ILE A 71 16.42 18.32 16.46
C ILE A 71 17.32 19.54 16.17
N GLU A 72 18.57 19.52 16.61
CA GLU A 72 19.50 20.62 16.33
C GLU A 72 19.92 20.65 14.86
N GLU A 73 20.20 19.49 14.28
CA GLU A 73 20.55 19.35 12.87
C GLU A 73 19.34 19.72 11.97
N LEU A 74 18.13 19.25 12.29
CA LEU A 74 16.91 19.64 11.59
C LEU A 74 16.66 21.14 11.65
N HIS A 75 16.81 21.76 12.84
CA HIS A 75 16.60 23.20 12.98
C HIS A 75 17.58 24.03 12.13
N LYS A 76 18.84 23.61 12.04
CA LYS A 76 19.82 24.23 11.16
C LYS A 76 19.46 24.02 9.69
N ALA A 77 19.08 22.79 9.34
CA ALA A 77 18.72 22.41 7.98
C ALA A 77 17.50 23.19 7.46
N PHE A 78 16.45 23.33 8.26
CA PHE A 78 15.28 24.15 7.89
C PHE A 78 15.65 25.64 7.70
N LYS A 79 16.57 26.19 8.50
CA LYS A 79 17.02 27.58 8.35
C LYS A 79 17.88 27.79 7.10
N SER A 80 18.72 26.82 6.73
CA SER A 80 19.61 26.89 5.56
C SER A 80 19.00 26.34 4.28
N ALA A 81 17.80 25.78 4.33
CA ALA A 81 17.17 25.02 3.25
C ALA A 81 18.05 23.85 2.74
N ASP A 82 18.59 23.07 3.70
CA ASP A 82 19.40 21.88 3.39
C ASP A 82 18.50 20.63 3.40
N ASP A 83 17.88 20.38 2.24
CA ASP A 83 16.94 19.28 2.06
C ASP A 83 17.62 17.91 2.16
N ASN A 84 18.94 17.84 1.93
CA ASN A 84 19.69 16.59 2.08
C ASN A 84 19.78 16.16 3.54
N VAL A 85 20.02 17.09 4.46
CA VAL A 85 20.06 16.79 5.90
C VAL A 85 18.67 16.42 6.42
N ILE A 86 17.63 17.12 6.00
CA ILE A 86 16.24 16.81 6.35
C ILE A 86 15.91 15.37 5.88
N THR A 87 16.21 15.07 4.63
CA THR A 87 16.03 13.76 4.02
C THR A 87 16.80 12.67 4.77
N ASP A 88 18.08 12.91 5.08
CA ASP A 88 18.94 11.94 5.75
C ASP A 88 18.43 11.57 7.15
N ILE A 89 18.04 12.56 7.93
CA ILE A 89 17.52 12.33 9.28
C ILE A 89 16.18 11.59 9.21
N LEU A 90 15.21 12.12 8.47
CA LEU A 90 13.84 11.60 8.50
C LEU A 90 13.71 10.21 7.86
N SER A 91 14.49 9.92 6.81
CA SER A 91 14.47 8.61 6.16
C SER A 91 15.09 7.49 7.00
N ARG A 92 15.96 7.82 7.94
CA ARG A 92 16.66 6.84 8.81
C ARG A 92 16.05 6.69 10.20
N ARG A 93 14.89 7.24 10.44
CA ARG A 93 14.16 7.11 11.70
C ARG A 93 12.83 6.41 11.45
N THR A 94 12.44 5.53 12.37
CA THR A 94 11.08 4.95 12.34
C THR A 94 10.04 6.02 12.69
N ASN A 95 8.79 5.79 12.36
CA ASN A 95 7.73 6.74 12.68
C ASN A 95 7.66 7.04 14.18
N ASP A 96 7.73 6.03 15.05
CA ASP A 96 7.81 6.24 16.50
C ASP A 96 8.95 7.19 16.89
N GLN A 97 10.11 7.07 16.25
CA GLN A 97 11.26 7.94 16.51
C GLN A 97 11.03 9.36 15.97
N ARG A 98 10.42 9.48 14.78
CA ARG A 98 10.06 10.79 14.22
C ARG A 98 9.03 11.52 15.10
N GLN A 99 8.07 10.81 15.70
CA GLN A 99 7.11 11.41 16.64
C GLN A 99 7.82 11.92 17.90
N VAL A 100 8.80 11.17 18.43
CA VAL A 100 9.62 11.63 19.57
C VAL A 100 10.44 12.88 19.19
N ILE A 101 11.06 12.88 18.01
CA ILE A 101 11.82 14.03 17.49
C ILE A 101 10.91 15.24 17.29
N ALA A 102 9.73 15.07 16.66
CA ALA A 102 8.78 16.15 16.41
C ALA A 102 8.30 16.81 17.72
N LYS A 103 7.99 16.00 18.74
CA LYS A 103 7.60 16.49 20.06
C LYS A 103 8.74 17.27 20.73
N ALA A 104 9.94 16.72 20.76
CA ALA A 104 11.11 17.39 21.35
C ALA A 104 11.47 18.69 20.60
N TYR A 105 11.29 18.71 19.27
CA TYR A 105 11.50 19.90 18.44
C TYR A 105 10.50 21.00 18.84
N GLN A 106 9.22 20.68 18.96
CA GLN A 106 8.18 21.61 19.37
C GLN A 106 8.44 22.16 20.79
N GLU A 107 8.83 21.31 21.73
CA GLU A 107 9.15 21.72 23.10
C GLU A 107 10.34 22.68 23.15
N LYS A 108 11.36 22.48 22.31
CA LYS A 108 12.59 23.29 22.31
C LYS A 108 12.46 24.59 21.53
N TYR A 109 11.80 24.56 20.37
CA TYR A 109 11.77 25.69 19.44
C TYR A 109 10.41 26.39 19.36
N ASN A 110 9.38 25.90 20.05
CA ASN A 110 8.01 26.43 20.07
C ASN A 110 7.36 26.54 18.67
N THR A 111 7.75 25.66 17.77
CA THR A 111 7.19 25.49 16.43
C THR A 111 7.18 24.02 16.07
N ASN A 112 6.30 23.55 15.20
CA ASN A 112 6.28 22.16 14.80
C ASN A 112 7.03 21.94 13.46
N LEU A 113 7.48 20.71 13.21
CA LEU A 113 8.23 20.39 12.00
C LEU A 113 7.44 20.61 10.70
N HIS A 114 6.10 20.49 10.72
CA HIS A 114 5.26 20.78 9.55
C HIS A 114 5.24 22.27 9.19
N GLU A 115 5.28 23.16 10.19
CA GLU A 115 5.32 24.60 9.96
C GLU A 115 6.66 25.06 9.40
N GLU A 116 7.74 24.32 9.71
CA GLU A 116 9.07 24.59 9.15
C GLU A 116 9.19 24.22 7.67
N LEU A 117 8.29 23.37 7.12
CA LEU A 117 8.29 23.01 5.71
C LEU A 117 7.96 24.22 4.83
N LYS A 118 8.97 24.79 4.19
CA LYS A 118 8.86 26.01 3.39
C LYS A 118 8.04 25.79 2.12
N VAL A 119 7.43 26.87 1.66
CA VAL A 119 6.67 26.90 0.41
C VAL A 119 7.56 26.66 -0.81
N ASP A 120 8.88 26.88 -0.70
CA ASP A 120 9.85 26.77 -1.78
C ASP A 120 10.23 25.32 -2.14
N LEU A 121 9.80 24.34 -1.33
CA LEU A 121 10.00 22.93 -1.62
C LEU A 121 9.10 22.48 -2.76
N SER A 122 9.56 21.53 -3.57
CA SER A 122 8.68 20.89 -4.54
C SER A 122 7.46 20.29 -3.84
N GLU A 123 6.30 20.34 -4.48
CA GLU A 123 5.04 19.88 -3.86
C GLU A 123 5.14 18.41 -3.44
N GLN A 124 5.76 17.57 -4.28
CA GLN A 124 5.93 16.14 -4.02
C GLN A 124 6.86 15.88 -2.83
N TYR A 125 7.98 16.60 -2.76
CA TYR A 125 8.91 16.46 -1.63
C TYR A 125 8.27 16.91 -0.33
N ARG A 126 7.60 18.04 -0.32
CA ARG A 126 6.88 18.56 0.85
C ARG A 126 5.79 17.59 1.33
N LYS A 127 4.99 17.02 0.41
CA LYS A 127 3.99 16.00 0.73
C LYS A 127 4.63 14.76 1.36
N ALA A 128 5.75 14.30 0.80
CA ALA A 128 6.44 13.11 1.30
C ALA A 128 7.05 13.33 2.68
N VAL A 129 7.72 14.46 2.92
CA VAL A 129 8.26 14.82 4.23
C VAL A 129 7.14 14.98 5.26
N SER A 130 6.04 15.67 4.90
CA SER A 130 4.87 15.78 5.75
C SER A 130 4.30 14.40 6.10
N GLY A 131 4.17 13.51 5.13
CA GLY A 131 3.69 12.15 5.34
C GLY A 131 4.58 11.31 6.26
N LEU A 132 5.91 11.50 6.23
CA LEU A 132 6.83 10.85 7.16
C LEU A 132 6.70 11.33 8.61
N LEU A 133 6.32 12.60 8.79
CA LEU A 133 6.14 13.22 10.10
C LEU A 133 4.77 12.92 10.73
N GLU A 134 3.82 12.45 9.94
CA GLU A 134 2.47 12.12 10.42
C GLU A 134 2.42 10.73 11.08
N ASP A 135 1.44 10.54 11.96
CA ASP A 135 1.04 9.21 12.38
C ASP A 135 0.61 8.38 11.16
N PRO A 136 0.99 7.10 11.05
CA PRO A 136 0.70 6.28 9.86
C PRO A 136 -0.80 6.16 9.54
N PHE A 137 -1.66 6.16 10.56
CA PHE A 137 -3.10 6.06 10.34
C PHE A 137 -3.72 7.39 9.94
N ILE A 138 -3.20 8.52 10.46
CA ILE A 138 -3.56 9.86 9.99
C ILE A 138 -3.12 10.03 8.53
N PHE A 139 -1.90 9.63 8.19
CA PHE A 139 -1.40 9.66 6.82
C PHE A 139 -2.31 8.89 5.86
N LEU A 140 -2.69 7.66 6.20
CA LEU A 140 -3.60 6.85 5.38
C LEU A 140 -5.02 7.43 5.35
N ALA A 141 -5.54 7.98 6.45
CA ALA A 141 -6.83 8.64 6.49
C ALA A 141 -6.88 9.86 5.55
N LYS A 142 -5.79 10.64 5.46
CA LYS A 142 -5.66 11.75 4.50
C LYS A 142 -5.70 11.27 3.06
N HIS A 143 -5.03 10.16 2.73
CA HIS A 143 -5.11 9.55 1.41
C HIS A 143 -6.52 9.03 1.08
N VAL A 144 -7.21 8.41 2.04
CA VAL A 144 -8.62 8.01 1.89
C VAL A 144 -9.50 9.22 1.60
N ARG A 145 -9.34 10.31 2.37
CA ARG A 145 -10.08 11.56 2.15
C ARG A 145 -9.81 12.16 0.78
N HIS A 146 -8.55 12.27 0.42
CA HIS A 146 -8.17 12.78 -0.91
C HIS A 146 -8.80 11.96 -2.04
N THR A 147 -8.76 10.63 -1.93
CA THR A 147 -9.37 9.72 -2.91
C THR A 147 -10.88 9.91 -2.98
N LEU A 148 -11.59 9.99 -1.85
CA LEU A 148 -13.04 10.19 -1.79
C LEU A 148 -13.46 11.52 -2.44
N LYS A 149 -12.72 12.60 -2.18
CA LYS A 149 -13.07 13.95 -2.63
C LYS A 149 -12.51 14.32 -4.00
N SER A 150 -11.60 13.53 -4.56
CA SER A 150 -11.02 13.80 -5.87
C SER A 150 -12.08 13.71 -6.97
N SER A 151 -12.25 14.76 -7.74
CA SER A 151 -13.06 14.75 -8.97
C SER A 151 -12.31 14.20 -10.19
N ALA A 152 -10.98 14.14 -10.11
CA ALA A 152 -10.10 13.68 -11.19
C ALA A 152 -9.98 12.16 -11.28
N LEU A 153 -10.32 11.43 -10.20
CA LEU A 153 -10.24 9.97 -10.19
C LEU A 153 -11.52 9.34 -10.73
N THR A 154 -11.41 8.66 -11.85
CA THR A 154 -12.53 7.93 -12.46
C THR A 154 -12.86 6.61 -11.75
N HIS A 155 -11.89 6.05 -11.01
CA HIS A 155 -12.01 4.76 -10.32
C HIS A 155 -11.66 4.89 -8.82
N LYS A 156 -12.38 5.77 -8.12
CA LYS A 156 -12.20 5.99 -6.66
C LYS A 156 -12.34 4.71 -5.85
N ASP A 157 -13.26 3.85 -6.25
CA ASP A 157 -13.53 2.55 -5.61
C ASP A 157 -12.29 1.64 -5.63
N VAL A 158 -11.59 1.56 -6.77
CA VAL A 158 -10.33 0.79 -6.86
C VAL A 158 -9.27 1.37 -5.94
N ALA A 159 -9.06 2.69 -6.01
CA ALA A 159 -8.04 3.34 -5.18
C ALA A 159 -8.32 3.20 -3.68
N LEU A 160 -9.58 3.29 -3.24
CA LEU A 160 -9.96 3.05 -1.85
C LEU A 160 -9.76 1.59 -1.43
N LEU A 161 -10.12 0.64 -2.32
CA LEU A 161 -9.87 -0.77 -2.07
C LEU A 161 -8.37 -1.09 -1.97
N GLU A 162 -7.54 -0.46 -2.80
CA GLU A 162 -6.08 -0.59 -2.74
C GLU A 162 -5.49 -0.09 -1.42
N ILE A 163 -6.10 0.92 -0.81
CA ILE A 163 -5.66 1.45 0.49
C ILE A 163 -6.14 0.55 1.63
N LEU A 164 -7.42 0.21 1.66
CA LEU A 164 -8.06 -0.36 2.84
C LEU A 164 -8.08 -1.89 2.88
N TYR A 165 -8.20 -2.55 1.72
CA TYR A 165 -8.43 -3.99 1.68
C TYR A 165 -7.22 -4.84 2.08
N PRO A 166 -5.94 -4.45 1.79
CA PRO A 166 -4.76 -5.20 2.22
C PRO A 166 -4.49 -5.13 3.73
N LEU A 167 -5.16 -4.21 4.44
CA LEU A 167 -4.93 -3.95 5.85
C LEU A 167 -5.66 -4.96 6.74
N GLU A 168 -5.15 -5.15 7.94
CA GLU A 168 -5.85 -5.92 8.97
C GLU A 168 -7.04 -5.12 9.52
N PRO A 169 -8.07 -5.79 10.08
CA PRO A 169 -9.23 -5.10 10.64
C PRO A 169 -8.87 -4.01 11.64
N GLN A 170 -7.89 -4.25 12.52
CA GLN A 170 -7.45 -3.30 13.53
C GLN A 170 -6.77 -2.06 12.92
N GLU A 171 -6.07 -2.23 11.79
CA GLU A 171 -5.47 -1.13 11.04
C GLU A 171 -6.56 -0.27 10.38
N VAL A 172 -7.59 -0.91 9.83
CA VAL A 172 -8.75 -0.21 9.26
C VAL A 172 -9.51 0.57 10.33
N ASP A 173 -9.75 -0.05 11.50
CA ASP A 173 -10.40 0.62 12.65
C ASP A 173 -9.61 1.85 13.10
N ALA A 174 -8.28 1.77 13.14
CA ALA A 174 -7.41 2.90 13.47
C ALA A 174 -7.49 4.02 12.42
N ILE A 175 -7.60 3.69 11.12
CA ILE A 175 -7.81 4.68 10.07
C ILE A 175 -9.19 5.35 10.21
N VAL A 176 -10.24 4.58 10.51
CA VAL A 176 -11.60 5.13 10.73
C VAL A 176 -11.61 6.10 11.90
N GLN A 177 -10.93 5.75 12.99
CA GLN A 177 -10.78 6.64 14.15
C GLN A 177 -9.98 7.89 13.79
N ALA A 178 -8.81 7.76 13.16
CA ALA A 178 -7.99 8.88 12.71
C ALA A 178 -8.76 9.82 11.76
N TYR A 179 -9.55 9.23 10.85
CA TYR A 179 -10.40 10.00 9.93
C TYR A 179 -11.43 10.85 10.67
N ARG A 180 -12.08 10.26 11.70
CA ARG A 180 -13.05 10.96 12.52
C ARG A 180 -12.43 12.10 13.34
N GLU A 181 -11.26 11.85 13.93
CA GLU A 181 -10.52 12.84 14.73
C GLU A 181 -10.01 14.00 13.87
N GLU A 182 -9.51 13.72 12.67
CA GLU A 182 -8.93 14.72 11.77
C GLU A 182 -9.99 15.58 11.07
N TYR A 183 -11.15 15.00 10.73
CA TYR A 183 -12.15 15.67 9.87
C TYR A 183 -13.49 15.93 10.53
N ASP A 184 -13.73 15.41 11.74
CA ASP A 184 -15.05 15.43 12.41
C ASP A 184 -16.19 14.84 11.55
N HIS A 185 -15.84 13.83 10.73
CA HIS A 185 -16.74 13.14 9.81
C HIS A 185 -16.68 11.63 9.98
N ASN A 186 -17.82 10.97 9.70
CA ASN A 186 -17.90 9.52 9.69
C ASN A 186 -17.50 8.99 8.30
N LEU A 187 -16.44 8.16 8.24
CA LEU A 187 -15.95 7.60 6.99
C LEU A 187 -16.98 6.70 6.30
N GLU A 188 -17.80 5.94 7.06
CA GLU A 188 -18.87 5.10 6.52
C GLU A 188 -19.89 5.96 5.77
N GLU A 189 -20.39 7.03 6.39
CA GLU A 189 -21.36 7.94 5.78
C GLU A 189 -20.79 8.62 4.53
N GLU A 190 -19.53 9.02 4.55
CA GLU A 190 -18.90 9.60 3.36
C GLU A 190 -18.74 8.61 2.23
N ILE A 191 -18.37 7.34 2.50
CA ILE A 191 -18.34 6.28 1.49
C ILE A 191 -19.76 6.05 0.93
N GLU A 192 -20.76 6.01 1.78
CA GLU A 192 -22.15 5.84 1.36
C GLU A 192 -22.65 6.94 0.43
N LYS A 193 -22.21 8.16 0.67
CA LYS A 193 -22.58 9.34 -0.12
C LYS A 193 -21.81 9.43 -1.45
N GLU A 194 -20.51 9.17 -1.43
CA GLU A 194 -19.61 9.41 -2.57
C GLU A 194 -19.49 8.21 -3.52
N MET A 195 -19.89 7.01 -3.06
CA MET A 195 -19.68 5.76 -3.79
C MET A 195 -20.99 5.10 -4.20
N SER A 196 -20.93 4.27 -5.25
CA SER A 196 -22.06 3.49 -5.74
C SER A 196 -21.65 2.07 -6.16
N GLY A 197 -22.62 1.21 -6.45
CA GLY A 197 -22.36 -0.14 -6.97
C GLY A 197 -21.87 -1.16 -5.95
N VAL A 198 -21.35 -2.27 -6.45
CA VAL A 198 -20.96 -3.45 -5.64
C VAL A 198 -19.82 -3.14 -4.67
N PHE A 199 -18.85 -2.36 -5.10
CA PHE A 199 -17.66 -2.04 -4.31
C PHE A 199 -17.96 -1.12 -3.13
N LYS A 200 -18.99 -0.27 -3.20
CA LYS A 200 -19.50 0.46 -2.04
C LYS A 200 -19.80 -0.48 -0.86
N GLY A 201 -20.54 -1.57 -1.13
CA GLY A 201 -20.88 -2.53 -0.10
C GLY A 201 -19.67 -3.22 0.55
N ILE A 202 -18.61 -3.46 -0.22
CA ILE A 202 -17.35 -4.01 0.29
C ILE A 202 -16.64 -2.98 1.18
N LEU A 203 -16.51 -1.74 0.72
CA LEU A 203 -15.87 -0.65 1.47
C LEU A 203 -16.60 -0.38 2.80
N VAL A 204 -17.93 -0.29 2.78
CA VAL A 204 -18.74 -0.11 4.00
C VAL A 204 -18.48 -1.25 5.00
N ARG A 205 -18.45 -2.51 4.52
CA ARG A 205 -18.14 -3.65 5.39
C ARG A 205 -16.73 -3.63 5.97
N LEU A 206 -15.75 -3.11 5.22
CA LEU A 206 -14.38 -2.93 5.72
C LEU A 206 -14.34 -1.92 6.87
N VAL A 207 -14.90 -0.73 6.67
CA VAL A 207 -14.82 0.37 7.63
C VAL A 207 -15.74 0.20 8.84
N THR A 208 -16.74 -0.67 8.77
CA THR A 208 -17.63 -1.00 9.90
C THR A 208 -17.17 -2.18 10.74
N GLY A 209 -15.94 -2.68 10.53
CA GLY A 209 -15.37 -3.79 11.32
C GLY A 209 -16.09 -5.14 11.11
N LYS A 210 -16.89 -5.30 10.04
CA LYS A 210 -17.62 -6.55 9.77
C LYS A 210 -16.78 -7.62 9.08
N ARG A 211 -15.47 -7.38 8.94
CA ARG A 211 -14.53 -8.39 8.43
C ARG A 211 -14.22 -9.39 9.54
N SER A 212 -14.30 -10.69 9.23
CA SER A 212 -13.96 -11.74 10.20
C SER A 212 -12.48 -11.65 10.60
N THR A 213 -12.23 -11.67 11.90
CA THR A 213 -10.89 -11.75 12.50
C THR A 213 -10.41 -13.20 12.70
N HIS A 214 -11.26 -14.18 12.38
CA HIS A 214 -10.94 -15.58 12.56
C HIS A 214 -9.87 -16.04 11.58
N ARG A 215 -8.70 -16.39 12.10
CA ARG A 215 -7.56 -16.93 11.31
C ARG A 215 -7.76 -18.39 10.90
N LYS A 216 -8.70 -19.13 11.54
CA LYS A 216 -8.99 -20.51 11.19
C LYS A 216 -9.97 -20.54 10.01
N VAL A 217 -9.51 -21.09 8.90
CA VAL A 217 -10.36 -21.33 7.74
C VAL A 217 -11.30 -22.49 8.09
N ASP A 218 -12.60 -22.23 8.06
CA ASP A 218 -13.61 -23.30 8.07
C ASP A 218 -13.54 -24.01 6.71
N VAL A 219 -12.83 -25.13 6.68
CA VAL A 219 -12.59 -25.89 5.44
C VAL A 219 -13.88 -26.39 4.80
N PRO A 220 -14.88 -26.94 5.55
CA PRO A 220 -16.19 -27.27 5.02
C PRO A 220 -16.91 -26.08 4.37
N GLN A 221 -16.95 -24.93 5.04
CA GLN A 221 -17.58 -23.73 4.50
C GLN A 221 -16.85 -23.21 3.28
N ARG A 222 -15.50 -23.12 3.33
CA ARG A 222 -14.68 -22.74 2.17
C ARG A 222 -14.98 -23.60 0.94
N ASN A 223 -15.10 -24.92 1.12
CA ASN A 223 -15.37 -25.81 -0.01
C ASN A 223 -16.76 -25.58 -0.59
N LYS A 224 -17.77 -25.31 0.25
CA LYS A 224 -19.11 -24.90 -0.22
C LYS A 224 -19.08 -23.58 -0.98
N ASP A 225 -18.33 -22.60 -0.46
CA ASP A 225 -18.18 -21.29 -1.10
C ASP A 225 -17.47 -21.41 -2.46
N LEU A 226 -16.41 -22.27 -2.53
CA LEU A 226 -15.72 -22.56 -3.79
C LEU A 226 -16.61 -23.26 -4.80
N GLU A 227 -17.42 -24.22 -4.37
CA GLU A 227 -18.39 -24.90 -5.22
C GLU A 227 -19.47 -23.94 -5.72
N TYR A 228 -20.01 -23.10 -4.84
CA TYR A 228 -20.93 -22.03 -5.20
C TYR A 228 -20.32 -21.04 -6.21
N LEU A 229 -19.10 -20.57 -5.98
CA LEU A 229 -18.41 -19.70 -6.92
C LEU A 229 -18.20 -20.40 -8.27
N ARG A 230 -17.71 -21.65 -8.28
CA ARG A 230 -17.49 -22.41 -9.49
C ARG A 230 -18.76 -22.57 -10.34
N ASN A 231 -19.87 -22.91 -9.67
CA ASN A 231 -21.14 -23.17 -10.37
C ASN A 231 -21.86 -21.90 -10.82
N ASN A 232 -21.55 -20.73 -10.23
CA ASN A 232 -22.23 -19.47 -10.53
C ASN A 232 -21.35 -18.44 -11.25
N THR A 233 -20.06 -18.74 -11.42
CA THR A 233 -19.10 -17.75 -11.93
C THR A 233 -19.01 -17.77 -13.45
N GLU A 234 -19.18 -18.93 -14.11
CA GLU A 234 -19.06 -19.02 -15.57
C GLU A 234 -20.11 -18.16 -16.28
N GLU A 235 -21.37 -18.22 -15.88
CA GLU A 235 -22.43 -17.40 -16.48
C GLU A 235 -22.31 -15.91 -16.13
N ARG A 236 -21.85 -15.58 -14.89
CA ARG A 236 -21.71 -14.20 -14.44
C ARG A 236 -20.44 -13.54 -14.94
N LEU A 237 -19.35 -14.28 -15.13
CA LEU A 237 -18.12 -13.77 -15.73
C LEU A 237 -18.29 -13.46 -17.22
N GLN A 238 -19.13 -14.23 -17.93
CA GLN A 238 -19.45 -13.95 -19.34
C GLN A 238 -20.27 -12.66 -19.52
N SER A 239 -21.01 -12.23 -18.49
CA SER A 239 -21.83 -11.02 -18.50
C SER A 239 -21.24 -9.86 -17.68
N ALA A 240 -20.16 -10.08 -16.95
CA ALA A 240 -19.53 -9.05 -16.12
C ALA A 240 -18.60 -8.17 -16.97
N ASP A 241 -18.61 -6.87 -16.69
CA ASP A 241 -17.63 -5.93 -17.21
C ASP A 241 -16.21 -6.39 -16.83
N ASP A 242 -15.29 -6.40 -17.78
CA ASP A 242 -13.87 -6.75 -17.58
C ASP A 242 -13.26 -6.01 -16.39
N ASN A 243 -13.71 -4.78 -16.14
CA ASN A 243 -13.27 -3.96 -15.00
C ASN A 243 -13.69 -4.56 -13.65
N VAL A 244 -14.88 -5.16 -13.56
CA VAL A 244 -15.35 -5.79 -12.32
C VAL A 244 -14.52 -7.03 -12.02
N ILE A 245 -14.22 -7.84 -13.03
CA ILE A 245 -13.37 -9.03 -12.92
C ILE A 245 -11.96 -8.62 -12.46
N PHE A 246 -11.39 -7.62 -13.12
CA PHE A 246 -10.06 -7.10 -12.76
C PHE A 246 -10.00 -6.64 -11.29
N ARG A 247 -11.00 -5.90 -10.82
CA ARG A 247 -11.09 -5.43 -9.43
C ARG A 247 -11.18 -6.58 -8.43
N PHE A 248 -11.94 -7.62 -8.72
CA PHE A 248 -11.96 -8.81 -7.88
C PHE A 248 -10.63 -9.54 -7.83
N LEU A 249 -9.92 -9.63 -8.94
CA LEU A 249 -8.56 -10.23 -8.97
C LEU A 249 -7.57 -9.41 -8.13
N VAL A 250 -7.64 -8.09 -8.20
CA VAL A 250 -6.84 -7.18 -7.36
C VAL A 250 -7.11 -7.44 -5.87
N LEU A 251 -8.38 -7.53 -5.48
CA LEU A 251 -8.77 -7.85 -4.10
C LEU A 251 -8.25 -9.22 -3.65
N LEU A 252 -8.43 -10.24 -4.46
CA LEU A 252 -7.95 -11.59 -4.15
C LEU A 252 -6.42 -11.59 -3.98
N LYS A 253 -5.68 -10.93 -4.87
CA LYS A 253 -4.23 -10.84 -4.77
C LYS A 253 -3.76 -10.15 -3.50
N SER A 254 -4.42 -9.08 -3.08
CA SER A 254 -4.06 -8.33 -1.87
C SER A 254 -4.17 -9.19 -0.59
N VAL A 255 -5.06 -10.17 -0.57
CA VAL A 255 -5.23 -11.11 0.56
C VAL A 255 -4.26 -12.30 0.45
N TYR A 256 -4.06 -12.81 -0.76
CA TYR A 256 -3.31 -14.05 -0.98
C TYR A 256 -1.80 -13.81 -1.03
N ASN A 257 -1.38 -12.69 -1.63
CA ASN A 257 0.00 -12.28 -1.78
C ASN A 257 0.12 -10.76 -1.65
N ARG A 258 0.13 -10.29 -0.40
CA ARG A 258 0.19 -8.84 -0.10
C ARG A 258 1.47 -8.19 -0.64
N THR A 259 2.59 -8.87 -0.54
CA THR A 259 3.87 -8.40 -1.09
C THR A 259 3.81 -8.22 -2.60
N GLY A 260 3.33 -9.23 -3.30
CA GLY A 260 3.14 -9.17 -4.76
C GLY A 260 2.07 -8.15 -5.18
N PHE A 261 1.05 -7.95 -4.37
CA PHE A 261 0.05 -6.90 -4.61
C PHE A 261 0.70 -5.51 -4.58
N TYR A 262 1.47 -5.18 -3.54
CA TYR A 262 2.15 -3.87 -3.47
C TYR A 262 3.21 -3.69 -4.55
N ALA A 263 3.92 -4.75 -4.93
CA ALA A 263 4.86 -4.70 -6.04
C ALA A 263 4.17 -4.36 -7.37
N ASP A 264 3.00 -4.95 -7.64
CA ASP A 264 2.21 -4.60 -8.83
C ASP A 264 1.70 -3.15 -8.76
N GLN A 265 1.24 -2.70 -7.58
CA GLN A 265 0.78 -1.33 -7.42
C GLN A 265 1.90 -0.30 -7.67
N LEU A 266 3.12 -0.60 -7.21
CA LEU A 266 4.29 0.23 -7.51
C LEU A 266 4.63 0.22 -8.99
N HIS A 267 4.61 -0.95 -9.63
CA HIS A 267 4.87 -1.06 -11.05
C HIS A 267 3.82 -0.31 -11.90
N MET A 268 2.55 -0.38 -11.51
CA MET A 268 1.49 0.40 -12.18
C MET A 268 1.61 1.90 -11.93
N ALA A 269 1.98 2.31 -10.71
CA ALA A 269 2.16 3.72 -10.38
C ALA A 269 3.24 4.40 -11.23
N ILE A 270 4.28 3.66 -11.60
CA ILE A 270 5.40 4.16 -12.39
C ILE A 270 5.07 4.16 -13.89
N LYS A 271 4.28 3.19 -14.37
CA LYS A 271 3.89 3.10 -15.80
C LYS A 271 2.67 3.95 -16.17
N ASP A 272 1.89 4.33 -15.20
CA ASP A 272 0.65 5.05 -15.40
C ASP A 272 0.87 6.56 -15.24
N ILE A 273 0.80 7.29 -16.35
CA ILE A 273 0.92 8.76 -16.39
C ILE A 273 -0.39 9.41 -15.88
N SER A 274 -1.33 8.63 -15.33
CA SER A 274 -2.60 9.17 -14.84
C SER A 274 -2.46 9.95 -13.54
N SER A 275 -3.42 10.84 -13.28
CA SER A 275 -3.46 11.59 -12.03
C SER A 275 -3.58 10.62 -10.83
N GLY A 276 -2.69 10.76 -9.84
CA GLY A 276 -2.64 9.93 -8.64
C GLY A 276 -1.57 8.84 -8.62
N SER A 277 -0.81 8.66 -9.70
CA SER A 277 0.30 7.70 -9.76
C SER A 277 1.42 8.05 -8.78
N GLU A 278 1.83 9.31 -8.71
CA GLU A 278 2.83 9.81 -7.75
C GLU A 278 2.36 9.66 -6.30
N ASP A 279 1.11 9.98 -6.02
CA ASP A 279 0.52 9.80 -4.68
C ASP A 279 0.46 8.32 -4.28
N ARG A 280 0.22 7.41 -5.23
CA ARG A 280 0.26 5.96 -5.01
C ARG A 280 1.67 5.49 -4.68
N LEU A 281 2.68 5.89 -5.46
CA LEU A 281 4.08 5.57 -5.23
C LEU A 281 4.52 6.03 -3.84
N MET A 282 4.32 7.31 -3.53
CA MET A 282 4.65 7.92 -2.24
C MET A 282 3.97 7.19 -1.09
N ARG A 283 2.66 6.96 -1.18
CA ARG A 283 1.87 6.29 -0.14
C ARG A 283 2.41 4.89 0.17
N ILE A 284 2.69 4.09 -0.87
CA ILE A 284 3.18 2.72 -0.66
C ILE A 284 4.58 2.75 -0.08
N VAL A 285 5.50 3.53 -0.63
CA VAL A 285 6.88 3.60 -0.12
C VAL A 285 6.89 4.03 1.35
N ILE A 286 6.19 5.11 1.70
CA ILE A 286 6.15 5.59 3.10
C ILE A 286 5.50 4.57 4.02
N SER A 287 4.30 4.08 3.67
CA SER A 287 3.55 3.18 4.57
C SER A 287 4.16 1.80 4.71
N ARG A 288 4.99 1.34 3.76
CA ARG A 288 5.60 0.00 3.78
C ARG A 288 7.07 -0.01 4.19
N SER A 289 7.75 1.17 4.24
CA SER A 289 9.18 1.28 4.51
C SER A 289 9.62 0.62 5.82
N GLU A 290 8.81 0.66 6.85
CA GLU A 290 9.10 0.08 8.17
C GLU A 290 8.54 -1.34 8.36
N ILE A 291 7.76 -1.83 7.39
CA ILE A 291 6.99 -3.07 7.53
C ILE A 291 7.58 -4.21 6.69
N ASP A 292 7.46 -4.10 5.38
CA ASP A 292 7.78 -5.17 4.44
C ASP A 292 8.31 -4.68 3.08
N LEU A 293 8.74 -3.43 2.99
CA LEU A 293 9.22 -2.86 1.72
C LEU A 293 10.41 -3.64 1.15
N GLU A 294 11.27 -4.23 1.98
CA GLU A 294 12.36 -5.07 1.50
C GLU A 294 11.84 -6.35 0.82
N ASN A 295 10.79 -6.96 1.38
CA ASN A 295 10.15 -8.12 0.73
C ASN A 295 9.45 -7.72 -0.58
N ILE A 296 8.86 -6.51 -0.62
CA ILE A 296 8.23 -5.95 -1.82
C ILE A 296 9.29 -5.73 -2.91
N LYS A 297 10.48 -5.23 -2.58
CA LYS A 297 11.62 -5.07 -3.49
C LYS A 297 12.07 -6.40 -4.10
N ASP A 298 12.26 -7.42 -3.25
CA ASP A 298 12.66 -8.76 -3.69
C ASP A 298 11.63 -9.32 -4.69
N PHE A 299 10.34 -9.20 -4.37
CA PHE A 299 9.27 -9.63 -5.26
C PHE A 299 9.25 -8.82 -6.56
N PHE A 300 9.39 -7.51 -6.48
CA PHE A 300 9.40 -6.60 -7.62
C PHE A 300 10.51 -6.97 -8.61
N GLN A 301 11.73 -7.18 -8.12
CA GLN A 301 12.85 -7.59 -8.94
C GLN A 301 12.62 -8.95 -9.61
N SER A 302 12.07 -9.91 -8.86
CA SER A 302 11.74 -11.25 -9.39
C SER A 302 10.67 -11.19 -10.48
N ALA A 303 9.64 -10.37 -10.29
CA ALA A 303 8.49 -10.29 -11.19
C ALA A 303 8.76 -9.46 -12.46
N TYR A 304 9.56 -8.40 -12.34
CA TYR A 304 9.73 -7.40 -13.41
C TYR A 304 11.14 -7.34 -13.99
N SER A 305 12.09 -8.11 -13.45
CA SER A 305 13.51 -8.17 -13.89
C SER A 305 14.24 -6.80 -13.79
N HIS A 306 13.71 -5.87 -13.01
CA HIS A 306 14.28 -4.56 -12.70
C HIS A 306 14.17 -4.31 -11.20
N THR A 307 15.09 -3.54 -10.63
CA THR A 307 15.01 -3.19 -9.21
C THR A 307 13.98 -2.07 -8.99
N LEU A 308 13.33 -2.07 -7.83
CA LEU A 308 12.46 -0.94 -7.47
C LEU A 308 13.24 0.37 -7.38
N THR A 309 14.52 0.29 -7.00
CA THR A 309 15.43 1.44 -6.94
C THR A 309 15.63 2.09 -8.30
N ASP A 310 15.91 1.29 -9.34
CA ASP A 310 16.07 1.81 -10.70
C ASP A 310 14.78 2.47 -11.18
N PHE A 311 13.63 1.83 -10.92
CA PHE A 311 12.33 2.37 -11.29
C PHE A 311 12.03 3.72 -10.61
N VAL A 312 12.29 3.84 -9.29
CA VAL A 312 12.13 5.11 -8.57
C VAL A 312 13.09 6.17 -9.11
N TYR A 313 14.31 5.77 -9.44
CA TYR A 313 15.30 6.70 -10.03
C TYR A 313 14.86 7.25 -11.37
N ASP A 314 14.32 6.42 -12.24
CA ASP A 314 13.93 6.82 -13.60
C ASP A 314 12.67 7.69 -13.62
N ASP A 315 11.72 7.45 -12.70
CA ASP A 315 10.40 8.07 -12.71
C ASP A 315 10.28 9.33 -11.85
N THR A 316 11.26 9.59 -10.98
CA THR A 316 11.23 10.73 -10.05
C THR A 316 12.43 11.65 -10.23
N SER A 317 12.42 12.83 -9.61
CA SER A 317 13.52 13.80 -9.74
C SER A 317 13.72 14.63 -8.45
N GLY A 318 14.88 15.29 -8.36
CA GLY A 318 15.20 16.23 -7.28
C GLY A 318 15.19 15.59 -5.88
N ASP A 319 14.82 16.37 -4.88
CA ASP A 319 14.85 15.95 -3.47
C ASP A 319 13.78 14.91 -3.17
N TYR A 320 12.67 14.92 -3.90
CA TYR A 320 11.67 13.86 -3.83
C TYR A 320 12.28 12.50 -4.21
N ARG A 321 13.03 12.41 -5.30
CA ARG A 321 13.78 11.21 -5.70
C ARG A 321 14.74 10.78 -4.58
N ASN A 322 15.54 11.72 -4.07
CA ASN A 322 16.52 11.44 -3.03
C ASN A 322 15.86 10.83 -1.79
N LEU A 323 14.71 11.38 -1.38
CA LEU A 323 13.95 10.87 -0.23
C LEU A 323 13.42 9.45 -0.48
N LEU A 324 12.77 9.22 -1.64
CA LEU A 324 12.22 7.91 -1.95
C LEU A 324 13.31 6.85 -2.07
N LEU A 325 14.44 7.15 -2.70
CA LEU A 325 15.57 6.22 -2.83
C LEU A 325 16.11 5.81 -1.46
N ARG A 326 16.25 6.77 -0.52
CA ARG A 326 16.67 6.43 0.85
C ARG A 326 15.65 5.58 1.59
N LEU A 327 14.36 5.83 1.41
CA LEU A 327 13.31 5.00 1.99
C LEU A 327 13.28 3.59 1.37
N VAL A 328 13.61 3.47 0.10
CA VAL A 328 13.74 2.17 -0.59
C VAL A 328 15.03 1.44 -0.18
N GLY A 329 15.97 2.11 0.50
CA GLY A 329 17.17 1.49 1.06
C GLY A 329 18.38 1.53 0.11
N MET A 330 18.59 2.69 -0.51
CA MET A 330 19.82 3.02 -1.24
C MET A 330 20.86 3.62 -0.32
#